data_949d9136c40f8115e840dbcc1b5c3fb9
#
_entry.id   949d9136c40f8115e840dbcc1b5c3fb9
#
_cell.length_a   1.000
_cell.length_b   1.000
_cell.length_c   1.000
_cell.angle_alpha   90.00
_cell.angle_beta   90.00
_cell.angle_gamma   90.00
#
_symmetry.space_group_name_H-M   'P 1'
#
loop_
_entity.id
_entity.type
_entity.pdbx_description
1 polymer ?
#
loop_
_entity_poly.entity_id
_entity_poly.type
_entity_poly.pdbx_seq_one_letter_code
_entity_poly.pdbx_strand_id
1 'polypeptide(L)'
;VVGVPDERWGSAVTAVVPVVDVNDSRFLPPGDMPARIAAWCSERGIRPPQTQAEIARCIIESLAQAFADAALRAGRIGGVDVQTVHIVGGGSQNELLCQRTADRAGLPVLAGPVEATALGSVLVQARTMGHIDGTLDSLRDLVRRTHAPVRFDPR
;
A
#
# COMPACT_ATOMS: atom_id res chain seq x y z
N VAL A 1 -2.17 14.23 -12.54
CA VAL A 1 -2.55 12.87 -12.12
C VAL A 1 -3.57 12.39 -13.12
N VAL A 2 -3.16 11.50 -14.04
CA VAL A 2 -4.08 10.90 -15.02
C VAL A 2 -4.82 9.80 -14.28
N GLY A 3 -6.05 10.08 -13.88
CA GLY A 3 -6.98 9.06 -13.41
C GLY A 3 -7.18 8.05 -14.54
N VAL A 4 -6.73 6.83 -14.37
CA VAL A 4 -7.02 5.74 -15.31
C VAL A 4 -8.50 5.42 -15.15
N PRO A 5 -9.31 5.49 -16.22
CA PRO A 5 -10.73 5.22 -16.11
C PRO A 5 -10.97 3.80 -15.56
N ASP A 6 -11.91 3.69 -14.64
CA ASP A 6 -12.32 2.48 -13.92
C ASP A 6 -12.66 1.28 -14.84
N GLU A 7 -13.06 1.55 -16.08
CA GLU A 7 -13.41 0.54 -17.07
C GLU A 7 -12.26 -0.36 -17.52
N ARG A 8 -10.99 0.08 -17.44
CA ARG A 8 -9.82 -0.75 -17.79
C ARG A 8 -9.48 -1.78 -16.72
N TRP A 9 -9.88 -1.55 -15.49
CA TRP A 9 -9.53 -2.40 -14.34
C TRP A 9 -10.74 -3.18 -13.80
N GLY A 10 -11.95 -2.90 -14.31
CA GLY A 10 -13.18 -3.56 -13.86
C GLY A 10 -13.14 -5.08 -13.99
N SER A 11 -12.56 -5.62 -15.07
CA SER A 11 -12.35 -7.07 -15.26
C SER A 11 -11.27 -7.64 -14.34
N ALA A 12 -10.33 -6.82 -13.89
CA ALA A 12 -9.29 -7.25 -12.95
C ALA A 12 -9.83 -7.46 -11.52
N VAL A 13 -10.95 -6.85 -11.17
CA VAL A 13 -11.52 -6.93 -9.81
C VAL A 13 -12.01 -8.34 -9.46
N THR A 14 -12.45 -9.13 -10.42
CA THR A 14 -13.00 -10.48 -10.21
C THR A 14 -12.05 -11.62 -10.54
N ALA A 15 -10.92 -11.35 -11.21
CA ALA A 15 -9.98 -12.38 -11.61
C ALA A 15 -9.25 -13.00 -10.41
N VAL A 16 -9.25 -14.33 -10.35
CA VAL A 16 -8.37 -15.08 -9.43
C VAL A 16 -6.97 -15.08 -10.03
N VAL A 17 -6.03 -14.43 -9.37
CA VAL A 17 -4.66 -14.28 -9.81
C VAL A 17 -3.69 -14.85 -8.79
N PRO A 18 -2.47 -15.27 -9.20
CA PRO A 18 -1.45 -15.68 -8.26
C PRO A 18 -1.00 -14.53 -7.38
N VAL A 19 -0.54 -14.86 -6.18
CA VAL A 19 0.17 -13.95 -5.28
C VAL A 19 1.63 -14.36 -5.28
N VAL A 20 2.50 -13.47 -5.74
CA VAL A 20 3.95 -13.70 -5.80
C VAL A 20 4.65 -13.13 -4.58
N ASP A 21 5.78 -13.71 -4.19
CA ASP A 21 6.62 -13.12 -3.15
C ASP A 21 7.36 -11.90 -3.69
N VAL A 22 6.89 -10.72 -3.34
CA VAL A 22 7.50 -9.45 -3.80
C VAL A 22 8.93 -9.23 -3.29
N ASN A 23 9.37 -9.99 -2.28
CA ASN A 23 10.73 -9.92 -1.74
C ASN A 23 11.71 -10.82 -2.51
N ASP A 24 11.25 -11.60 -3.50
CA ASP A 24 12.14 -12.38 -4.36
C ASP A 24 13.07 -11.42 -5.12
N SER A 25 14.38 -11.69 -5.06
CA SER A 25 15.42 -10.83 -5.61
C SER A 25 15.27 -10.56 -7.12
N ARG A 26 14.57 -11.41 -7.84
CA ARG A 26 14.26 -11.23 -9.27
C ARG A 26 13.45 -9.98 -9.57
N PHE A 27 12.69 -9.47 -8.58
CA PHE A 27 11.85 -8.28 -8.75
C PHE A 27 12.58 -6.96 -8.43
N LEU A 28 13.81 -7.01 -7.90
CA LEU A 28 14.59 -5.82 -7.58
C LEU A 28 15.13 -5.06 -8.80
N PRO A 29 15.73 -5.71 -9.83
CA PRO A 29 16.27 -4.97 -10.95
C PRO A 29 15.15 -4.41 -11.84
N PRO A 30 15.32 -3.24 -12.47
CA PRO A 30 14.38 -2.75 -13.47
C PRO A 30 14.33 -3.68 -14.69
N GLY A 31 13.22 -3.66 -15.45
CA GLY A 31 13.07 -4.40 -16.69
C GLY A 31 11.71 -5.10 -16.79
N ASP A 32 11.63 -6.15 -17.61
CA ASP A 32 10.38 -6.85 -17.94
C ASP A 32 9.76 -7.56 -16.73
N MET A 33 8.97 -6.83 -15.95
CA MET A 33 8.27 -7.36 -14.77
C MET A 33 7.23 -8.43 -15.13
N PRO A 34 6.45 -8.30 -16.20
CA PRO A 34 5.53 -9.37 -16.64
C PRO A 34 6.23 -10.71 -16.88
N ALA A 35 7.35 -10.72 -17.59
CA ALA A 35 8.11 -11.94 -17.84
C ALA A 35 8.67 -12.56 -16.56
N ARG A 36 9.10 -11.74 -15.59
CA ARG A 36 9.59 -12.21 -14.28
C ARG A 36 8.49 -12.83 -13.43
N ILE A 37 7.29 -12.21 -13.43
CA ILE A 37 6.11 -12.79 -12.76
C ILE A 37 5.75 -14.12 -13.41
N ALA A 38 5.74 -14.20 -14.75
CA ALA A 38 5.44 -15.43 -15.47
C ALA A 38 6.44 -16.54 -15.16
N ALA A 39 7.74 -16.22 -15.13
CA ALA A 39 8.80 -17.17 -14.78
C ALA A 39 8.64 -17.66 -13.33
N TRP A 40 8.40 -16.77 -12.38
CA TRP A 40 8.18 -17.11 -10.97
C TRP A 40 7.00 -18.07 -10.79
N CYS A 41 5.90 -17.82 -11.50
CA CYS A 41 4.72 -18.69 -11.48
C CYS A 41 5.01 -20.06 -12.10
N SER A 42 5.67 -20.08 -13.28
CA SER A 42 5.96 -21.32 -14.02
C SER A 42 6.86 -22.25 -13.24
N GLU A 43 7.90 -21.75 -12.57
CA GLU A 43 8.79 -22.53 -11.71
C GLU A 43 8.06 -23.24 -10.56
N ARG A 44 6.88 -22.72 -10.17
CA ARG A 44 6.06 -23.25 -9.06
C ARG A 44 4.83 -24.01 -9.55
N GLY A 45 4.70 -24.24 -10.85
CA GLY A 45 3.53 -24.89 -11.45
C GLY A 45 2.23 -24.08 -11.31
N ILE A 46 2.35 -22.77 -11.13
CA ILE A 46 1.21 -21.85 -11.00
C ILE A 46 0.93 -21.24 -12.37
N ARG A 47 -0.34 -21.17 -12.76
CA ARG A 47 -0.73 -20.48 -14.00
C ARG A 47 -0.35 -19.00 -13.90
N PRO A 48 0.50 -18.48 -14.80
CA PRO A 48 0.85 -17.05 -14.79
C PRO A 48 -0.32 -16.20 -15.27
N PRO A 49 -0.37 -14.93 -14.87
CA PRO A 49 -1.35 -13.98 -15.41
C PRO A 49 -1.13 -13.77 -16.91
N GLN A 50 -2.23 -13.74 -17.70
CA GLN A 50 -2.18 -13.75 -19.16
C GLN A 50 -2.52 -12.40 -19.78
N THR A 51 -3.29 -11.57 -19.07
CA THR A 51 -3.71 -10.26 -19.55
C THR A 51 -3.07 -9.15 -18.73
N GLN A 52 -3.01 -7.96 -19.29
CA GLN A 52 -2.53 -6.77 -18.57
C GLN A 52 -3.32 -6.54 -17.27
N ALA A 53 -4.62 -6.78 -17.28
CA ALA A 53 -5.48 -6.67 -16.13
C ALA A 53 -5.15 -7.72 -15.05
N GLU A 54 -4.93 -8.98 -15.44
CA GLU A 54 -4.47 -10.03 -14.51
C GLU A 54 -3.09 -9.72 -13.92
N ILE A 55 -2.15 -9.18 -14.72
CA ILE A 55 -0.83 -8.78 -14.25
C ILE A 55 -0.95 -7.67 -13.21
N ALA A 56 -1.71 -6.61 -13.51
CA ALA A 56 -1.93 -5.51 -12.57
C ALA A 56 -2.59 -6.00 -11.27
N ARG A 57 -3.57 -6.88 -11.38
CA ARG A 57 -4.23 -7.48 -10.22
C ARG A 57 -3.26 -8.34 -9.41
N CYS A 58 -2.45 -9.16 -10.06
CA CYS A 58 -1.41 -9.96 -9.41
C CYS A 58 -0.45 -9.10 -8.60
N ILE A 59 0.02 -7.99 -9.18
CA ILE A 59 0.89 -7.03 -8.49
C ILE A 59 0.20 -6.44 -7.25
N ILE A 60 -1.02 -5.96 -7.39
CA ILE A 60 -1.78 -5.36 -6.27
C ILE A 60 -2.00 -6.37 -5.15
N GLU A 61 -2.43 -7.59 -5.48
CA GLU A 61 -2.66 -8.65 -4.49
C GLU A 61 -1.36 -9.04 -3.78
N SER A 62 -0.25 -9.11 -4.52
CA SER A 62 1.06 -9.44 -3.95
C SER A 62 1.60 -8.36 -3.03
N LEU A 63 1.44 -7.09 -3.41
CA LEU A 63 1.81 -5.95 -2.56
C LEU A 63 0.94 -5.88 -1.30
N ALA A 64 -0.37 -6.10 -1.44
CA ALA A 64 -1.28 -6.12 -0.29
C ALA A 64 -0.92 -7.22 0.71
N GLN A 65 -0.54 -8.42 0.22
CA GLN A 65 -0.04 -9.49 1.08
C GLN A 65 1.24 -9.07 1.81
N ALA A 66 2.20 -8.52 1.08
CA ALA A 66 3.48 -8.11 1.67
C ALA A 66 3.30 -6.99 2.72
N PHE A 67 2.40 -6.05 2.49
CA PHE A 67 2.08 -4.99 3.46
C PHE A 67 1.44 -5.54 4.73
N ALA A 68 0.47 -6.45 4.58
CA ALA A 68 -0.15 -7.13 5.72
C ALA A 68 0.87 -7.92 6.54
N ASP A 69 1.69 -8.73 5.87
CA ASP A 69 2.73 -9.54 6.52
C ASP A 69 3.77 -8.67 7.24
N ALA A 70 4.18 -7.56 6.62
CA ALA A 70 5.14 -6.63 7.22
C ALA A 70 4.57 -5.97 8.47
N ALA A 71 3.33 -5.50 8.43
CA ALA A 71 2.66 -4.87 9.56
C ALA A 71 2.52 -5.84 10.75
N LEU A 72 2.03 -7.05 10.49
CA LEU A 72 1.85 -8.08 11.52
C LEU A 72 3.19 -8.58 12.07
N ARG A 73 4.22 -8.68 11.22
CA ARG A 73 5.58 -9.04 11.65
C ARG A 73 6.18 -7.95 12.53
N ALA A 74 6.02 -6.67 12.16
CA ALA A 74 6.50 -5.55 12.96
C ALA A 74 5.85 -5.54 14.36
N GLY A 75 4.55 -5.79 14.44
CA GLY A 75 3.84 -5.95 15.71
C GLY A 75 4.42 -7.05 16.58
N ARG A 76 4.64 -8.23 16.00
CA ARG A 76 5.24 -9.37 16.73
C ARG A 76 6.65 -9.07 17.24
N ILE A 77 7.50 -8.44 16.42
CA ILE A 77 8.86 -8.07 16.82
C ILE A 77 8.85 -7.00 17.91
N GLY A 78 7.95 -6.01 17.78
CA GLY A 78 7.83 -4.92 18.76
C GLY A 78 7.06 -5.28 20.03
N GLY A 79 6.46 -6.48 20.11
CA GLY A 79 5.59 -6.86 21.23
C GLY A 79 4.35 -5.98 21.34
N VAL A 80 3.89 -5.41 20.20
CA VAL A 80 2.74 -4.50 20.13
C VAL A 80 1.61 -5.14 19.35
N ASP A 81 0.40 -5.04 19.88
CA ASP A 81 -0.80 -5.43 19.14
C ASP A 81 -1.17 -4.34 18.12
N VAL A 82 -0.97 -4.63 16.84
CA VAL A 82 -1.24 -3.69 15.75
C VAL A 82 -2.75 -3.56 15.57
N GLN A 83 -3.27 -2.35 15.71
CA GLN A 83 -4.70 -2.04 15.59
C GLN A 83 -5.08 -1.44 14.24
N THR A 84 -4.12 -0.88 13.52
CA THR A 84 -4.37 -0.13 12.28
C THR A 84 -3.12 -0.10 11.42
N VAL A 85 -3.29 -0.21 10.11
CA VAL A 85 -2.22 -0.01 9.13
C VAL A 85 -2.40 1.34 8.46
N HIS A 86 -1.35 2.15 8.40
CA HIS A 86 -1.35 3.41 7.65
C HIS A 86 -0.62 3.26 6.33
N ILE A 87 -1.31 3.55 5.22
CA ILE A 87 -0.71 3.64 3.88
C ILE A 87 -0.64 5.11 3.50
N VAL A 88 0.57 5.62 3.29
CA VAL A 88 0.84 7.01 2.92
C VAL A 88 1.55 7.10 1.57
N GLY A 89 1.66 8.31 1.02
CA GLY A 89 2.27 8.49 -0.30
C GLY A 89 1.34 8.09 -1.45
N GLY A 90 1.88 7.94 -2.65
CA GLY A 90 1.11 7.62 -3.86
C GLY A 90 0.28 6.33 -3.77
N GLY A 91 0.75 5.33 -3.02
CA GLY A 91 0.03 4.08 -2.80
C GLY A 91 -1.32 4.25 -2.10
N SER A 92 -1.48 5.29 -1.29
CA SER A 92 -2.75 5.59 -0.62
C SER A 92 -3.89 6.00 -1.56
N GLN A 93 -3.57 6.36 -2.80
CA GLN A 93 -4.56 6.68 -3.85
C GLN A 93 -5.10 5.43 -4.56
N ASN A 94 -4.52 4.27 -4.32
CA ASN A 94 -4.99 3.01 -4.90
C ASN A 94 -5.96 2.34 -3.92
N GLU A 95 -7.25 2.59 -4.10
CA GLU A 95 -8.31 2.07 -3.24
C GLU A 95 -8.30 0.54 -3.17
N LEU A 96 -8.05 -0.12 -4.31
CA LEU A 96 -7.98 -1.58 -4.37
C LEU A 96 -6.82 -2.12 -3.51
N LEU A 97 -5.64 -1.50 -3.58
CA LEU A 97 -4.50 -1.88 -2.74
C LEU A 97 -4.83 -1.68 -1.25
N CYS A 98 -5.44 -0.54 -0.89
CA CYS A 98 -5.82 -0.24 0.48
C CYS A 98 -6.84 -1.25 1.02
N GLN A 99 -7.91 -1.54 0.25
CA GLN A 99 -8.92 -2.52 0.63
C GLN A 99 -8.32 -3.93 0.76
N ARG A 100 -7.51 -4.37 -0.22
CA ARG A 100 -6.88 -5.71 -0.16
C ARG A 100 -5.89 -5.83 0.99
N THR A 101 -5.19 -4.76 1.34
CA THR A 101 -4.34 -4.76 2.53
C THR A 101 -5.16 -4.91 3.81
N ALA A 102 -6.29 -4.22 3.93
CA ALA A 102 -7.20 -4.38 5.07
C ALA A 102 -7.72 -5.80 5.17
N ASP A 103 -8.23 -6.37 4.06
CA ASP A 103 -8.77 -7.73 4.00
C ASP A 103 -7.72 -8.78 4.44
N ARG A 104 -6.46 -8.63 3.99
CA ARG A 104 -5.37 -9.57 4.28
C ARG A 104 -4.78 -9.41 5.67
N ALA A 105 -4.73 -8.19 6.19
CA ALA A 105 -4.25 -7.93 7.54
C ALA A 105 -5.30 -8.27 8.61
N GLY A 106 -6.58 -8.30 8.25
CA GLY A 106 -7.69 -8.36 9.21
C GLY A 106 -7.79 -7.09 10.06
N LEU A 107 -7.22 -5.98 9.60
CA LEU A 107 -7.10 -4.72 10.33
C LEU A 107 -7.56 -3.55 9.45
N PRO A 108 -8.11 -2.49 10.06
CA PRO A 108 -8.40 -1.27 9.32
C PRO A 108 -7.15 -0.68 8.67
N VAL A 109 -7.29 -0.20 7.43
CA VAL A 109 -6.28 0.60 6.74
C VAL A 109 -6.73 2.05 6.71
N LEU A 110 -5.84 2.96 7.08
CA LEU A 110 -6.02 4.40 6.92
C LEU A 110 -5.11 4.88 5.78
N ALA A 111 -5.72 5.37 4.71
CA ALA A 111 -5.03 5.79 3.48
C ALA A 111 -4.87 7.31 3.44
N GLY A 112 -3.64 7.79 3.34
CA GLY A 112 -3.29 9.22 3.30
C GLY A 112 -2.57 9.73 4.54
N PRO A 113 -2.03 10.95 4.46
CA PRO A 113 -2.01 11.82 3.29
C PRO A 113 -1.06 11.35 2.19
N VAL A 114 -1.32 11.77 0.94
CA VAL A 114 -0.48 11.43 -0.21
C VAL A 114 0.92 12.03 -0.06
N GLU A 115 1.01 13.26 0.37
CA GLU A 115 2.27 14.01 0.54
C GLU A 115 2.76 14.00 2.00
N ALA A 116 2.65 12.86 2.70
CA ALA A 116 2.97 12.74 4.13
C ALA A 116 4.38 13.22 4.48
N THR A 117 5.37 12.86 3.66
CA THR A 117 6.78 13.22 3.89
C THR A 117 7.00 14.73 3.76
N ALA A 118 6.46 15.35 2.71
CA ALA A 118 6.56 16.79 2.50
C ALA A 118 5.86 17.56 3.60
N LEU A 119 4.63 17.16 3.96
CA LEU A 119 3.87 17.76 5.07
C LEU A 119 4.64 17.66 6.39
N GLY A 120 5.17 16.47 6.71
CA GLY A 120 5.96 16.28 7.92
C GLY A 120 7.19 17.17 7.97
N SER A 121 7.93 17.27 6.86
CA SER A 121 9.12 18.12 6.76
C SER A 121 8.78 19.60 6.95
N VAL A 122 7.74 20.09 6.30
CA VAL A 122 7.28 21.49 6.43
C VAL A 122 6.87 21.82 7.86
N LEU A 123 6.10 20.94 8.51
CA LEU A 123 5.64 21.14 9.87
C LEU A 123 6.80 21.16 10.89
N VAL A 124 7.78 20.28 10.73
CA VAL A 124 8.97 20.27 11.60
C VAL A 124 9.79 21.54 11.41
N GLN A 125 9.99 21.98 10.17
CA GLN A 125 10.72 23.22 9.85
C GLN A 125 9.97 24.44 10.43
N ALA A 126 8.66 24.56 10.19
CA ALA A 126 7.85 25.65 10.68
C ALA A 126 7.89 25.74 12.23
N ARG A 127 7.87 24.59 12.92
CA ARG A 127 8.05 24.56 14.38
C ARG A 127 9.44 25.02 14.80
N THR A 128 10.48 24.55 14.11
CA THR A 128 11.87 24.95 14.43
C THR A 128 12.09 26.46 14.23
N MET A 129 11.41 27.05 13.25
CA MET A 129 11.48 28.48 12.96
C MET A 129 10.54 29.32 13.85
N GLY A 130 9.76 28.72 14.74
CA GLY A 130 8.84 29.40 15.65
C GLY A 130 7.56 29.90 14.98
N HIS A 131 7.22 29.43 13.77
CA HIS A 131 5.97 29.79 13.11
C HIS A 131 4.76 29.01 13.63
N ILE A 132 5.00 27.82 14.19
CA ILE A 132 4.00 27.02 14.89
C ILE A 132 4.61 26.44 16.16
N ASP A 133 3.79 26.29 17.19
CA ASP A 133 4.18 25.71 18.47
C ASP A 133 3.55 24.34 18.68
N GLY A 134 4.06 23.62 19.68
CA GLY A 134 3.45 22.42 20.19
C GLY A 134 4.28 21.15 20.07
N THR A 135 3.69 20.08 20.54
CA THR A 135 4.30 18.73 20.58
C THR A 135 4.15 18.03 19.22
N LEU A 136 4.81 16.89 19.08
CA LEU A 136 4.62 16.03 17.90
C LEU A 136 3.14 15.61 17.72
N ASP A 137 2.43 15.41 18.81
CA ASP A 137 1.02 15.03 18.75
C ASP A 137 0.13 16.17 18.27
N SER A 138 0.41 17.42 18.67
CA SER A 138 -0.31 18.58 18.12
C SER A 138 -0.08 18.78 16.63
N LEU A 139 1.13 18.47 16.11
CA LEU A 139 1.41 18.47 14.66
C LEU A 139 0.65 17.36 13.94
N ARG A 140 0.59 16.17 14.52
CA ARG A 140 -0.20 15.05 13.98
C ARG A 140 -1.69 15.39 13.94
N ASP A 141 -2.22 16.04 14.97
CA ASP A 141 -3.61 16.48 15.02
C ASP A 141 -3.92 17.56 13.97
N LEU A 142 -2.95 18.43 13.69
CA LEU A 142 -3.09 19.39 12.60
C LEU A 142 -3.21 18.67 11.26
N VAL A 143 -2.36 17.68 10.99
CA VAL A 143 -2.45 16.88 9.77
C VAL A 143 -3.78 16.14 9.69
N ARG A 144 -4.25 15.52 10.76
CA ARG A 144 -5.54 14.81 10.78
C ARG A 144 -6.72 15.74 10.44
N ARG A 145 -6.71 16.97 10.92
CA ARG A 145 -7.79 17.95 10.64
C ARG A 145 -7.76 18.49 9.22
N THR A 146 -6.58 18.60 8.62
CA THR A 146 -6.40 19.20 7.29
C THR A 146 -6.37 18.16 6.17
N HIS A 147 -5.98 16.92 6.49
CA HIS A 147 -5.79 15.80 5.54
C HIS A 147 -6.32 14.53 6.17
N ALA A 148 -7.64 14.48 6.36
CA ALA A 148 -8.28 13.29 6.94
C ALA A 148 -8.01 12.04 6.07
N PRO A 149 -7.48 10.95 6.64
CA PRO A 149 -7.25 9.73 5.89
C PRO A 149 -8.58 9.03 5.55
N VAL A 150 -8.61 8.35 4.41
CA VAL A 150 -9.72 7.48 4.02
C VAL A 150 -9.55 6.14 4.75
N ARG A 151 -10.64 5.64 5.35
CA ARG A 151 -10.65 4.37 6.08
C ARG A 151 -11.18 3.23 5.22
N PHE A 152 -10.49 2.10 5.24
CA PHE A 152 -10.90 0.82 4.65
C PHE A 152 -10.95 -0.23 5.77
N ASP A 153 -12.12 -0.79 6.00
CA ASP A 153 -12.31 -1.88 6.96
C ASP A 153 -12.21 -3.24 6.25
N PRO A 154 -11.72 -4.30 6.93
CA PRO A 154 -11.69 -5.67 6.40
C PRO A 154 -13.10 -6.14 6.05
N ARG A 155 -13.23 -6.94 4.98
CA ARG A 155 -14.48 -7.53 4.52
C ARG A 155 -14.50 -9.04 4.69
#